data_2d2d5ab275a47c477057e4c5ee9ca8c0
#
_entry.id   2d2d5ab275a47c477057e4c5ee9ca8c0
#
_cell.length_a   1.000
_cell.length_b   1.000
_cell.length_c   1.000
_cell.angle_alpha   90.00
_cell.angle_beta   90.00
_cell.angle_gamma   90.00
#
_symmetry.space_group_name_H-M   'P 1'
#
loop_
_entity.id
_entity.type
_entity.pdbx_description
1 polymer ?
#
loop_
_entity_poly.entity_id
_entity_poly.type
_entity_poly.pdbx_seq_one_letter_code
_entity_poly.pdbx_strand_id
1 'polypeptide(L)'
;MQSANLAVHGFGNDQALLRLRTELPHFAQPLAVVTLFMPALFGRNLDHERPHLGAGLVWQPAAPSWRIQSLLRLMVPYHRSATIEQGIALTREIFAATTALARKRGAWALVVVPQFGPESAPEGELRRRVLTGLDAPSLVIEIDPSWRLPWDRHPDARAAHAIAVAIADRLRRVAGGR
;
A
#
# COMPACT_ATOMS: atom_id res chain seq x y z
N MET A 1 13.90 -3.59 19.70
CA MET A 1 12.73 -3.85 18.83
C MET A 1 13.24 -4.35 17.50
N GLN A 2 12.70 -5.46 17.01
CA GLN A 2 13.05 -6.00 15.68
C GLN A 2 12.02 -5.54 14.66
N SER A 3 12.43 -5.30 13.43
CA SER A 3 11.55 -5.02 12.30
C SER A 3 11.73 -6.09 11.22
N ALA A 4 10.64 -6.49 10.59
CA ALA A 4 10.65 -7.37 9.44
C ALA A 4 10.12 -6.62 8.21
N ASN A 5 10.89 -6.63 7.13
CA ASN A 5 10.46 -6.08 5.86
C ASN A 5 9.78 -7.17 5.03
N LEU A 6 8.46 -7.06 4.88
CA LEU A 6 7.65 -7.98 4.06
C LEU A 6 7.40 -7.45 2.64
N ALA A 7 7.92 -6.27 2.32
CA ALA A 7 7.74 -5.68 0.99
C ALA A 7 8.47 -6.51 -0.09
N VAL A 8 7.84 -6.61 -1.24
CA VAL A 8 8.41 -7.25 -2.44
C VAL A 8 8.27 -6.30 -3.61
N HIS A 9 9.31 -6.21 -4.42
CA HIS A 9 9.30 -5.38 -5.61
C HIS A 9 8.14 -5.76 -6.54
N GLY A 10 7.41 -4.74 -7.00
CA GLY A 10 6.28 -4.94 -7.91
C GLY A 10 4.95 -5.37 -7.27
N PHE A 11 4.91 -5.71 -5.99
CA PHE A 11 3.66 -6.09 -5.32
C PHE A 11 2.66 -4.93 -5.26
N GLY A 12 1.37 -5.26 -5.44
CA GLY A 12 0.24 -4.43 -5.04
C GLY A 12 -0.12 -4.65 -3.57
N ASN A 13 -1.08 -3.89 -3.07
CA ASN A 13 -1.54 -4.03 -1.69
C ASN A 13 -2.21 -5.38 -1.42
N ASP A 14 -2.84 -5.98 -2.43
CA ASP A 14 -3.45 -7.31 -2.38
C ASP A 14 -2.42 -8.41 -2.08
N GLN A 15 -1.31 -8.40 -2.81
CA GLN A 15 -0.22 -9.36 -2.61
C GLN A 15 0.50 -9.12 -1.28
N ALA A 16 0.60 -7.86 -0.84
CA ALA A 16 1.10 -7.51 0.48
C ALA A 16 0.22 -8.12 1.59
N LEU A 17 -1.12 -8.07 1.45
CA LEU A 17 -2.05 -8.71 2.39
C LEU A 17 -1.90 -10.24 2.37
N LEU A 18 -1.77 -10.87 1.20
CA LEU A 18 -1.56 -12.32 1.12
C LEU A 18 -0.29 -12.73 1.85
N ARG A 19 0.81 -12.01 1.62
CA ARG A 19 2.06 -12.25 2.32
C ARG A 19 1.93 -12.03 3.83
N LEU A 20 1.25 -10.96 4.24
CA LEU A 20 1.01 -10.70 5.65
C LEU A 20 0.23 -11.85 6.33
N ARG A 21 -0.76 -12.42 5.65
CA ARG A 21 -1.53 -13.58 6.16
C ARG A 21 -0.64 -14.78 6.44
N THR A 22 0.36 -15.00 5.58
CA THR A 22 1.32 -16.11 5.73
C THR A 22 2.35 -15.83 6.81
N GLU A 23 2.91 -14.62 6.84
CA GLU A 23 4.07 -14.31 7.67
C GLU A 23 3.70 -13.87 9.10
N LEU A 24 2.60 -13.14 9.28
CA LEU A 24 2.23 -12.60 10.58
C LEU A 24 2.10 -13.64 11.71
N PRO A 25 1.62 -14.87 11.46
CA PRO A 25 1.58 -15.92 12.49
C PRO A 25 2.94 -16.31 13.07
N HIS A 26 4.03 -16.09 12.33
CA HIS A 26 5.38 -16.42 12.80
C HIS A 26 5.97 -15.41 13.78
N PHE A 27 5.30 -14.27 13.99
CA PHE A 27 5.72 -13.27 14.98
C PHE A 27 4.95 -13.49 16.31
N ALA A 28 5.66 -13.75 17.37
CA ALA A 28 5.05 -14.04 18.68
C ALA A 28 4.24 -12.86 19.21
N GLN A 29 4.80 -11.66 19.18
CA GLN A 29 4.20 -10.43 19.71
C GLN A 29 4.44 -9.25 18.74
N PRO A 30 3.72 -9.18 17.61
CA PRO A 30 3.88 -8.07 16.68
C PRO A 30 3.35 -6.78 17.35
N LEU A 31 4.17 -5.74 17.38
CA LEU A 31 3.79 -4.44 17.93
C LEU A 31 2.92 -3.66 16.94
N ALA A 32 3.32 -3.66 15.67
CA ALA A 32 2.63 -2.92 14.63
C ALA A 32 2.76 -3.60 13.26
N VAL A 33 1.75 -3.43 12.44
CA VAL A 33 1.75 -3.71 11.01
C VAL A 33 1.67 -2.36 10.28
N VAL A 34 2.71 -2.05 9.52
CA VAL A 34 2.79 -0.83 8.72
C VAL A 34 2.61 -1.18 7.26
N THR A 35 1.61 -0.59 6.63
CA THR A 35 1.31 -0.80 5.20
C THR A 35 1.56 0.49 4.44
N LEU A 36 2.31 0.42 3.35
CA LEU A 36 2.53 1.57 2.47
C LEU A 36 1.41 1.66 1.44
N PHE A 37 0.92 2.87 1.22
CA PHE A 37 0.02 3.20 0.13
C PHE A 37 0.58 4.37 -0.67
N MET A 38 0.80 4.16 -1.95
CA MET A 38 1.24 5.20 -2.88
C MET A 38 0.19 5.34 -3.98
N PRO A 39 -0.57 6.46 -4.05
CA PRO A 39 -1.57 6.68 -5.08
C PRO A 39 -1.04 6.51 -6.51
N ALA A 40 0.19 6.97 -6.77
CA ALA A 40 0.87 6.80 -8.06
C ALA A 40 1.07 5.32 -8.47
N LEU A 41 1.03 4.38 -7.52
CA LEU A 41 1.17 2.94 -7.76
C LEU A 41 -0.16 2.18 -7.70
N PHE A 42 -1.28 2.91 -7.60
CA PHE A 42 -2.61 2.31 -7.51
C PHE A 42 -2.93 1.36 -8.67
N GLY A 43 -2.40 1.62 -9.86
CA GLY A 43 -2.54 0.75 -11.02
C GLY A 43 -2.10 -0.71 -10.75
N ARG A 44 -1.22 -0.94 -9.78
CA ARG A 44 -0.81 -2.29 -9.39
C ARG A 44 -1.95 -3.11 -8.77
N ASN A 45 -2.90 -2.47 -8.12
CA ASN A 45 -4.09 -3.13 -7.57
C ASN A 45 -5.14 -3.43 -8.64
N LEU A 46 -4.96 -2.90 -9.87
CA LEU A 46 -5.82 -3.11 -11.03
C LEU A 46 -5.22 -4.10 -12.03
N ASP A 47 -4.02 -4.61 -11.73
CA ASP A 47 -3.30 -5.52 -12.63
C ASP A 47 -3.81 -6.95 -12.48
N HIS A 48 -4.57 -7.41 -13.46
CA HIS A 48 -5.11 -8.77 -13.54
C HIS A 48 -4.18 -9.76 -14.28
N GLU A 49 -3.05 -9.31 -14.82
CA GLU A 49 -2.10 -10.17 -15.53
C GLU A 49 -1.26 -11.04 -14.58
N ARG A 50 -1.44 -10.85 -13.29
CA ARG A 50 -0.82 -11.61 -12.22
C ARG A 50 -1.88 -12.16 -11.26
N PRO A 51 -1.56 -13.18 -10.44
CA PRO A 51 -2.45 -13.63 -9.38
C PRO A 51 -2.75 -12.45 -8.43
N HIS A 52 -4.03 -12.23 -8.15
CA HIS A 52 -4.51 -11.07 -7.40
C HIS A 52 -5.73 -11.41 -6.53
N LEU A 53 -6.12 -10.50 -5.66
CA LEU A 53 -7.39 -10.57 -4.96
C LEU A 53 -8.46 -9.80 -5.75
N GLY A 54 -9.59 -10.43 -5.99
CA GLY A 54 -10.79 -9.79 -6.51
C GLY A 54 -11.74 -9.30 -5.40
N ALA A 55 -12.92 -8.88 -5.79
CA ALA A 55 -13.97 -8.44 -4.86
C ALA A 55 -14.23 -9.49 -3.77
N GLY A 56 -14.47 -9.03 -2.55
CA GLY A 56 -14.63 -9.91 -1.38
C GLY A 56 -13.32 -10.61 -0.99
N LEU A 57 -12.17 -10.13 -1.45
CA LEU A 57 -10.85 -10.69 -1.20
C LEU A 57 -10.69 -12.16 -1.62
N VAL A 58 -11.41 -12.54 -2.68
CA VAL A 58 -11.32 -13.88 -3.29
C VAL A 58 -10.10 -13.93 -4.19
N TRP A 59 -9.27 -14.95 -4.01
CA TRP A 59 -8.11 -15.17 -4.86
C TRP A 59 -8.50 -15.45 -6.31
N GLN A 60 -7.85 -14.79 -7.24
CA GLN A 60 -8.04 -14.93 -8.68
C GLN A 60 -6.72 -15.30 -9.33
N PRO A 61 -6.69 -16.27 -10.26
CA PRO A 61 -5.51 -16.54 -11.07
C PRO A 61 -5.22 -15.36 -12.00
N ALA A 62 -3.99 -15.31 -12.53
CA ALA A 62 -3.64 -14.37 -13.58
C ALA A 62 -4.56 -14.56 -14.79
N ALA A 63 -5.19 -13.48 -15.24
CA ALA A 63 -5.93 -13.49 -16.49
C ALA A 63 -4.93 -13.45 -17.67
N PRO A 64 -5.04 -14.34 -18.66
CA PRO A 64 -4.18 -14.27 -19.84
C PRO A 64 -4.46 -12.97 -20.59
N SER A 65 -3.44 -12.12 -20.69
CA SER A 65 -3.54 -10.93 -21.55
C SER A 65 -3.14 -11.30 -22.97
N TRP A 66 -3.93 -10.83 -23.94
CA TRP A 66 -3.48 -10.87 -25.33
C TRP A 66 -2.34 -9.84 -25.48
N ARG A 67 -1.22 -10.22 -26.09
CA ARG A 67 -0.02 -9.37 -26.27
C ARG A 67 -0.35 -7.98 -26.86
N ILE A 68 -1.40 -7.89 -27.69
CA ILE A 68 -1.87 -6.63 -28.26
C ILE A 68 -2.48 -5.70 -27.21
N GLN A 69 -3.22 -6.24 -26.21
CA GLN A 69 -3.79 -5.42 -25.14
C GLN A 69 -2.69 -4.89 -24.19
N SER A 70 -1.65 -5.67 -23.94
CA SER A 70 -0.50 -5.23 -23.16
C SER A 70 0.26 -4.10 -23.85
N LEU A 71 0.46 -4.17 -25.16
CA LEU A 71 1.08 -3.10 -25.95
C LEU A 71 0.24 -1.81 -25.97
N LEU A 72 -1.09 -1.93 -26.11
CA LEU A 72 -1.98 -0.78 -26.08
C LEU A 72 -2.00 -0.11 -24.70
N ARG A 73 -1.91 -0.86 -23.60
CA ARG A 73 -1.82 -0.31 -22.23
C ARG A 73 -0.52 0.44 -21.97
N LEU A 74 0.59 0.02 -22.59
CA LEU A 74 1.86 0.75 -22.52
C LEU A 74 1.79 2.10 -23.24
N MET A 75 1.00 2.19 -24.32
CA MET A 75 0.85 3.42 -25.11
C MET A 75 -0.19 4.38 -24.52
N VAL A 76 -1.26 3.86 -23.89
CA VAL A 76 -2.34 4.68 -23.29
C VAL A 76 -2.74 4.05 -21.96
N PRO A 77 -2.14 4.46 -20.84
CA PRO A 77 -2.49 3.95 -19.50
C PRO A 77 -3.84 4.53 -19.04
N TYR A 78 -4.91 4.15 -19.73
CA TYR A 78 -6.27 4.57 -19.42
C TYR A 78 -7.04 3.43 -18.74
N HIS A 79 -7.48 3.66 -17.51
CA HIS A 79 -8.42 2.79 -16.82
C HIS A 79 -9.82 3.40 -16.92
N ARG A 80 -10.81 2.58 -17.28
CA ARG A 80 -12.21 3.00 -17.26
C ARG A 80 -12.62 3.40 -15.84
N SER A 81 -13.50 4.39 -15.71
CA SER A 81 -13.99 4.85 -14.40
C SER A 81 -14.52 3.70 -13.53
N ALA A 82 -15.27 2.76 -14.10
CA ALA A 82 -15.75 1.58 -13.38
C ALA A 82 -14.62 0.71 -12.81
N THR A 83 -13.51 0.57 -13.54
CA THR A 83 -12.33 -0.17 -13.06
C THR A 83 -11.66 0.55 -11.90
N ILE A 84 -11.59 1.88 -11.95
CA ILE A 84 -11.06 2.70 -10.85
C ILE A 84 -11.94 2.55 -9.60
N GLU A 85 -13.26 2.61 -9.75
CA GLU A 85 -14.20 2.43 -8.63
C GLU A 85 -14.05 1.06 -7.96
N GLN A 86 -13.98 0.01 -8.77
CA GLN A 86 -13.74 -1.36 -8.28
C GLN A 86 -12.39 -1.46 -7.56
N GLY A 87 -11.34 -0.84 -8.11
CA GLY A 87 -10.02 -0.81 -7.50
C GLY A 87 -10.00 -0.06 -6.17
N ILE A 88 -10.73 1.05 -6.04
CA ILE A 88 -10.89 1.78 -4.78
C ILE A 88 -11.58 0.91 -3.74
N ALA A 89 -12.71 0.29 -4.10
CA ALA A 89 -13.44 -0.61 -3.20
C ALA A 89 -12.55 -1.76 -2.73
N LEU A 90 -11.88 -2.44 -3.65
CA LEU A 90 -10.96 -3.52 -3.35
C LEU A 90 -9.79 -3.07 -2.44
N THR A 91 -9.19 -1.91 -2.72
CA THR A 91 -8.08 -1.39 -1.91
C THR A 91 -8.54 -1.09 -0.47
N ARG A 92 -9.76 -0.57 -0.31
CA ARG A 92 -10.38 -0.37 1.01
C ARG A 92 -10.61 -1.69 1.74
N GLU A 93 -11.13 -2.72 1.05
CA GLU A 93 -11.30 -4.07 1.63
C GLU A 93 -9.96 -4.65 2.07
N ILE A 94 -8.90 -4.49 1.28
CA ILE A 94 -7.55 -4.94 1.61
C ILE A 94 -7.04 -4.27 2.89
N PHE A 95 -7.18 -2.95 3.01
CA PHE A 95 -6.73 -2.22 4.20
C PHE A 95 -7.56 -2.57 5.44
N ALA A 96 -8.87 -2.73 5.29
CA ALA A 96 -9.73 -3.18 6.37
C ALA A 96 -9.32 -4.58 6.85
N ALA A 97 -9.06 -5.52 5.94
CA ALA A 97 -8.59 -6.87 6.27
C ALA A 97 -7.20 -6.86 6.91
N THR A 98 -6.28 -6.02 6.42
CA THR A 98 -4.95 -5.85 7.02
C THR A 98 -5.06 -5.34 8.45
N THR A 99 -5.92 -4.35 8.67
CA THR A 99 -6.19 -3.78 10.00
C THR A 99 -6.79 -4.81 10.95
N ALA A 100 -7.80 -5.54 10.49
CA ALA A 100 -8.43 -6.60 11.28
C ALA A 100 -7.42 -7.71 11.67
N LEU A 101 -6.57 -8.10 10.71
CA LEU A 101 -5.53 -9.10 10.94
C LEU A 101 -4.49 -8.63 11.97
N ALA A 102 -4.03 -7.38 11.88
CA ALA A 102 -3.13 -6.78 12.84
C ALA A 102 -3.76 -6.76 14.25
N ARG A 103 -4.98 -6.27 14.37
CA ARG A 103 -5.71 -6.18 15.66
C ARG A 103 -5.95 -7.55 16.30
N LYS A 104 -6.27 -8.57 15.49
CA LYS A 104 -6.42 -9.95 15.99
C LYS A 104 -5.15 -10.46 16.67
N ARG A 105 -4.00 -9.92 16.29
CA ARG A 105 -2.69 -10.24 16.89
C ARG A 105 -2.25 -9.24 17.96
N GLY A 106 -3.13 -8.33 18.38
CA GLY A 106 -2.81 -7.28 19.35
C GLY A 106 -1.88 -6.17 18.80
N ALA A 107 -1.64 -6.16 17.49
CA ALA A 107 -0.77 -5.21 16.83
C ALA A 107 -1.52 -3.94 16.40
N TRP A 108 -0.80 -2.81 16.36
CA TRP A 108 -1.29 -1.59 15.74
C TRP A 108 -1.29 -1.72 14.21
N ALA A 109 -2.31 -1.22 13.56
CA ALA A 109 -2.30 -1.03 12.11
C ALA A 109 -2.02 0.43 11.79
N LEU A 110 -1.17 0.69 10.81
CA LEU A 110 -0.85 2.04 10.32
C LEU A 110 -0.72 2.01 8.81
N VAL A 111 -1.49 2.86 8.12
CA VAL A 111 -1.30 3.09 6.68
C VAL A 111 -0.41 4.32 6.51
N VAL A 112 0.70 4.16 5.82
CA VAL A 112 1.67 5.23 5.56
C VAL A 112 1.64 5.60 4.09
N VAL A 113 1.57 6.90 3.81
CA VAL A 113 1.56 7.47 2.46
C VAL A 113 2.82 8.32 2.28
N PRO A 114 3.90 7.75 1.73
CA PRO A 114 5.07 8.55 1.36
C PRO A 114 4.73 9.42 0.15
N GLN A 115 4.85 10.73 0.29
CA GLN A 115 4.53 11.70 -0.74
C GLN A 115 5.78 12.44 -1.16
N PHE A 116 6.26 12.20 -2.38
CA PHE A 116 7.46 12.83 -2.93
C PHE A 116 7.09 14.08 -3.73
N GLY A 117 7.16 15.22 -3.06
CA GLY A 117 6.77 16.51 -3.62
C GLY A 117 5.27 16.79 -3.59
N PRO A 118 4.81 17.81 -4.34
CA PRO A 118 3.41 18.19 -4.35
C PRO A 118 2.53 17.05 -4.90
N GLU A 119 1.45 16.75 -4.20
CA GLU A 119 0.46 15.77 -4.64
C GLU A 119 -0.35 16.34 -5.81
N SER A 120 -0.49 15.58 -6.88
CA SER A 120 -1.40 15.98 -7.95
C SER A 120 -2.87 15.86 -7.49
N ALA A 121 -3.76 16.66 -8.09
CA ALA A 121 -5.17 16.62 -7.73
C ALA A 121 -5.81 15.23 -7.86
N PRO A 122 -5.54 14.42 -8.93
CA PRO A 122 -6.03 13.06 -9.01
C PRO A 122 -5.49 12.12 -7.93
N GLU A 123 -4.21 12.26 -7.56
CA GLU A 123 -3.61 11.44 -6.48
C GLU A 123 -4.21 11.77 -5.13
N GLY A 124 -4.40 13.06 -4.83
CA GLY A 124 -5.04 13.52 -3.60
C GLY A 124 -6.48 13.03 -3.48
N GLU A 125 -7.24 13.12 -4.55
CA GLU A 125 -8.61 12.59 -4.61
C GLU A 125 -8.62 11.07 -4.39
N LEU A 126 -7.76 10.32 -5.08
CA LEU A 126 -7.64 8.87 -4.91
C LEU A 126 -7.28 8.50 -3.47
N ARG A 127 -6.28 9.17 -2.89
CA ARG A 127 -5.88 8.96 -1.50
C ARG A 127 -7.05 9.22 -0.55
N ARG A 128 -7.72 10.33 -0.71
CA ARG A 128 -8.88 10.69 0.10
C ARG A 128 -9.97 9.61 0.00
N ARG A 129 -10.32 9.17 -1.19
CA ARG A 129 -11.35 8.17 -1.44
C ARG A 129 -11.00 6.79 -0.86
N VAL A 130 -9.74 6.42 -0.90
CA VAL A 130 -9.28 5.15 -0.34
C VAL A 130 -9.25 5.20 1.18
N LEU A 131 -8.77 6.31 1.79
CA LEU A 131 -8.48 6.34 3.23
C LEU A 131 -9.61 6.90 4.09
N THR A 132 -10.51 7.74 3.54
CA THR A 132 -11.60 8.32 4.35
C THR A 132 -12.53 7.23 4.87
N GLY A 133 -12.80 7.27 6.19
CA GLY A 133 -13.67 6.30 6.84
C GLY A 133 -13.10 4.89 7.01
N LEU A 134 -11.80 4.68 6.73
CA LEU A 134 -11.14 3.46 7.16
C LEU A 134 -10.92 3.51 8.67
N ASP A 135 -11.21 2.39 9.34
CA ASP A 135 -10.90 2.21 10.76
C ASP A 135 -9.40 1.85 10.96
N ALA A 136 -8.53 2.59 10.28
CA ALA A 136 -7.09 2.49 10.40
C ALA A 136 -6.48 3.90 10.39
N PRO A 137 -5.61 4.23 11.34
CA PRO A 137 -4.91 5.50 11.28
C PRO A 137 -4.02 5.56 10.04
N SER A 138 -3.99 6.73 9.41
CA SER A 138 -3.09 6.99 8.29
C SER A 138 -2.07 8.09 8.66
N LEU A 139 -0.92 8.04 8.00
CA LEU A 139 0.17 9.00 8.16
C LEU A 139 0.69 9.40 6.77
N VAL A 140 0.45 10.62 6.36
CA VAL A 140 1.07 11.20 5.17
C VAL A 140 2.43 11.74 5.57
N ILE A 141 3.46 11.40 4.81
CA ILE A 141 4.84 11.83 5.04
C ILE A 141 5.30 12.58 3.81
N GLU A 142 5.44 13.88 3.93
CA GLU A 142 6.01 14.72 2.88
C GLU A 142 7.52 14.50 2.79
N ILE A 143 7.99 14.22 1.60
CA ILE A 143 9.38 13.88 1.31
C ILE A 143 9.87 14.77 0.17
N ASP A 144 11.08 15.27 0.31
CA ASP A 144 11.72 16.02 -0.76
C ASP A 144 11.78 15.18 -2.05
N PRO A 145 11.27 15.67 -3.18
CA PRO A 145 11.24 14.94 -4.44
C PRO A 145 12.63 14.55 -4.95
N SER A 146 13.68 15.25 -4.52
CA SER A 146 15.09 14.94 -4.86
C SER A 146 15.68 13.75 -4.09
N TRP A 147 15.01 13.28 -3.03
CA TRP A 147 15.50 12.16 -2.20
C TRP A 147 15.17 10.81 -2.82
N ARG A 148 15.55 10.66 -4.08
CA ARG A 148 15.36 9.46 -4.88
C ARG A 148 16.67 8.99 -5.48
N LEU A 149 16.78 7.68 -5.68
CA LEU A 149 17.90 7.12 -6.44
C LEU A 149 17.82 7.59 -7.90
N PRO A 150 18.92 8.07 -8.48
CA PRO A 150 18.89 8.69 -9.80
C PRO A 150 18.55 7.72 -10.93
N TRP A 151 18.79 6.41 -10.74
CA TRP A 151 18.61 5.40 -11.78
C TRP A 151 17.26 4.67 -11.75
N ASP A 152 16.56 4.63 -10.60
CA ASP A 152 15.31 3.86 -10.48
C ASP A 152 14.19 4.61 -9.75
N ARG A 153 14.45 5.82 -9.30
CA ARG A 153 13.52 6.72 -8.61
C ARG A 153 12.95 6.16 -7.28
N HIS A 154 13.51 5.10 -6.74
CA HIS A 154 13.17 4.65 -5.39
C HIS A 154 13.68 5.63 -4.33
N PRO A 155 13.11 5.61 -3.11
CA PRO A 155 13.62 6.39 -1.99
C PRO A 155 15.11 6.14 -1.76
N ASP A 156 15.90 7.20 -1.61
CA ASP A 156 17.27 7.09 -1.16
C ASP A 156 17.35 6.93 0.38
N ALA A 157 18.56 6.88 0.93
CA ALA A 157 18.77 6.69 2.37
C ALA A 157 18.14 7.82 3.21
N ARG A 158 18.12 9.06 2.70
CA ARG A 158 17.51 10.22 3.39
C ARG A 158 16.00 10.07 3.49
N ALA A 159 15.34 9.72 2.38
CA ALA A 159 13.91 9.46 2.36
C ALA A 159 13.55 8.27 3.24
N ALA A 160 14.30 7.17 3.16
CA ALA A 160 14.08 5.98 4.00
C ALA A 160 14.20 6.32 5.49
N HIS A 161 15.20 7.13 5.87
CA HIS A 161 15.38 7.60 7.25
C HIS A 161 14.20 8.46 7.71
N ALA A 162 13.77 9.45 6.92
CA ALA A 162 12.65 10.32 7.24
C ALA A 162 11.35 9.52 7.44
N ILE A 163 11.09 8.55 6.56
CA ILE A 163 9.94 7.64 6.68
C ILE A 163 10.03 6.85 8.00
N ALA A 164 11.19 6.27 8.29
CA ALA A 164 11.39 5.48 9.51
C ALA A 164 11.19 6.30 10.78
N VAL A 165 11.71 7.52 10.83
CA VAL A 165 11.55 8.45 11.96
C VAL A 165 10.08 8.81 12.16
N ALA A 166 9.37 9.21 11.09
CA ALA A 166 7.96 9.58 11.16
C ALA A 166 7.07 8.41 11.65
N ILE A 167 7.33 7.20 11.18
CA ILE A 167 6.66 5.98 11.65
C ILE A 167 6.95 5.74 13.14
N ALA A 168 8.22 5.79 13.53
CA ALA A 168 8.62 5.56 14.93
C ALA A 168 7.97 6.57 15.87
N ASP A 169 7.93 7.85 15.51
CA ASP A 169 7.28 8.90 16.31
C ASP A 169 5.77 8.69 16.40
N ARG A 170 5.13 8.26 15.32
CA ARG A 170 3.70 7.92 15.34
C ARG A 170 3.42 6.75 16.28
N LEU A 171 4.21 5.70 16.21
CA LEU A 171 4.06 4.52 17.06
C LEU A 171 4.33 4.81 18.53
N ARG A 172 5.35 5.65 18.86
CA ARG A 172 5.61 6.07 20.24
C ARG A 172 4.44 6.83 20.84
N ARG A 173 3.83 7.78 20.10
CA ARG A 173 2.65 8.53 20.57
C ARG A 173 1.46 7.63 20.87
N VAL A 174 1.27 6.61 20.06
CA VAL A 174 0.16 5.66 20.25
C VAL A 174 0.44 4.71 21.40
N ALA A 175 1.69 4.27 21.60
CA ALA A 175 2.08 3.40 22.71
C ALA A 175 2.11 4.12 24.06
N GLY A 176 2.48 5.41 24.09
CA GLY A 176 2.56 6.21 25.31
C GLY A 176 1.21 6.74 25.82
N GLY A 177 0.14 6.61 25.04
CA GLY A 177 -1.23 6.99 25.41
C GLY A 177 -2.06 5.84 26.02
N ARG A 178 -1.43 4.71 26.32
CA ARG A 178 -1.99 3.59 27.10
C ARG A 178 -1.45 3.63 28.53
#